data_940a2209a37dd99788cbfd4fb097516a
#
_entry.id   940a2209a37dd99788cbfd4fb097516a
#
_cell.length_a   1.000
_cell.length_b   1.000
_cell.length_c   1.000
_cell.angle_alpha   90.00
_cell.angle_beta   90.00
_cell.angle_gamma   90.00
#
_symmetry.space_group_name_H-M   'P 1'
#
loop_
_entity.id
_entity.type
_entity.pdbx_description
1 polymer ?
#
loop_
_entity_poly.entity_id
_entity_poly.type
_entity_poly.pdbx_seq_one_letter_code
_entity_poly.pdbx_strand_id
1 'polypeptide(L)'
;MDAEIERLAPEVTADSTLYVADENLRVVYTNDEWRRFAQGNRGAELAGPAWNMHLLENMSGGERERWASIYELLLLGKLSHYEEDFICSSPDERRIYRLRSTPVTRGDGETLLVHHTVRIDDKAEEREGMRSRLRDLDSDPEQVRREYQRRVLAPRVAVPGFHVAQFLRPLGDAGGDILWHRSYEDGTTDVVLADAMGHGVEASIYATKMVMMLDSLAAPYRQPQDILASLNRGMLRHRAEHESAFASGIIFRFQRGTPRVRCANFGHSAPVFSRSGEVPLEVGLALGIVDTLPVWPEVELDMTEHGTRFLAFSDGITEQFDAQGEMYGTERLTRVFQESSQLDLDVVVRTILDDLNTFRGEALVKDDQTLIAVELQE
;
A
#
# COMPACT_ATOMS: atom_id res chain seq x y z
N MET A 1 -1.27 1.36 35.10
CA MET A 1 -0.33 1.31 33.98
C MET A 1 -0.65 0.18 33.03
N ASP A 2 -0.78 -1.07 33.48
CA ASP A 2 -1.02 -2.22 32.61
C ASP A 2 -2.32 -2.13 31.78
N ALA A 3 -3.45 -1.83 32.41
CA ALA A 3 -4.75 -1.70 31.73
C ALA A 3 -4.87 -0.46 30.80
N GLU A 4 -4.02 0.54 31.00
CA GLU A 4 -3.96 1.74 30.17
C GLU A 4 -3.14 1.47 28.92
N ILE A 5 -1.99 0.79 29.05
CA ILE A 5 -1.13 0.39 27.94
C ILE A 5 -1.82 -0.62 27.03
N GLU A 6 -2.54 -1.59 27.59
CA GLU A 6 -3.34 -2.53 26.83
C GLU A 6 -4.48 -1.86 26.02
N ARG A 7 -5.03 -0.75 26.54
CA ARG A 7 -6.03 0.05 25.78
C ARG A 7 -5.38 0.89 24.67
N LEU A 8 -4.14 1.31 24.85
CA LEU A 8 -3.42 2.15 23.91
C LEU A 8 -2.78 1.37 22.77
N ALA A 9 -2.66 0.05 22.89
CA ALA A 9 -2.12 -0.84 21.88
C ALA A 9 -3.09 -2.03 21.60
N PRO A 10 -4.27 -1.79 21.02
CA PRO A 10 -5.28 -2.82 20.77
C PRO A 10 -4.83 -3.92 19.81
N GLU A 11 -3.71 -3.73 19.12
CA GLU A 11 -3.12 -4.68 18.15
C GLU A 11 -2.22 -5.73 18.83
N VAL A 12 -1.99 -5.63 20.13
CA VAL A 12 -1.15 -6.57 20.88
C VAL A 12 -1.94 -7.83 21.16
N THR A 13 -1.57 -8.92 20.50
CA THR A 13 -2.11 -10.26 20.79
C THR A 13 -1.44 -10.86 22.02
N ALA A 14 -2.07 -11.88 22.61
CA ALA A 14 -1.55 -12.57 23.79
C ALA A 14 -0.14 -13.19 23.58
N ASP A 15 0.24 -13.44 22.31
CA ASP A 15 1.51 -14.06 21.93
C ASP A 15 2.57 -13.06 21.46
N SER A 16 2.30 -11.74 21.53
CA SER A 16 3.27 -10.71 21.14
C SER A 16 4.07 -10.17 22.31
N THR A 17 5.37 -9.98 22.12
CA THR A 17 6.18 -9.29 23.11
C THR A 17 5.92 -7.79 23.04
N LEU A 18 5.77 -7.15 24.21
CA LEU A 18 5.52 -5.71 24.32
C LEU A 18 6.50 -5.10 25.30
N TYR A 19 7.12 -3.99 24.89
CA TYR A 19 7.80 -3.08 25.81
C TYR A 19 7.50 -1.63 25.46
N VAL A 20 7.55 -0.75 26.45
CA VAL A 20 7.24 0.67 26.30
C VAL A 20 8.40 1.49 26.83
N ALA A 21 8.78 2.52 26.08
CA ALA A 21 9.77 3.50 26.50
C ALA A 21 9.15 4.89 26.66
N ASP A 22 9.74 5.68 27.53
CA ASP A 22 9.42 7.11 27.72
C ASP A 22 10.04 7.99 26.61
N GLU A 23 9.77 9.28 26.66
CA GLU A 23 10.34 10.27 25.73
C GLU A 23 11.88 10.39 25.79
N ASN A 24 12.50 9.90 26.87
CA ASN A 24 13.95 9.81 27.03
C ASN A 24 14.50 8.46 26.54
N LEU A 25 13.70 7.67 25.82
CA LEU A 25 14.02 6.35 25.29
C LEU A 25 14.39 5.33 26.39
N ARG A 26 13.88 5.49 27.62
CA ARG A 26 14.06 4.52 28.70
C ARG A 26 12.86 3.60 28.79
N VAL A 27 13.14 2.30 28.87
CA VAL A 27 12.09 1.28 28.98
C VAL A 27 11.43 1.39 30.37
N VAL A 28 10.13 1.66 30.36
CA VAL A 28 9.30 1.85 31.56
C VAL A 28 8.31 0.71 31.79
N TYR A 29 8.07 -0.13 30.78
CA TYR A 29 7.15 -1.27 30.90
C TYR A 29 7.56 -2.42 29.98
N THR A 30 7.31 -3.67 30.42
CA THR A 30 7.39 -4.89 29.62
C THR A 30 6.26 -5.86 30.00
N ASN A 31 5.68 -6.59 29.04
CA ASN A 31 4.68 -7.61 29.31
C ASN A 31 5.31 -8.95 29.72
N ASP A 32 4.46 -9.92 30.11
CA ASP A 32 4.92 -11.25 30.52
C ASP A 32 5.57 -12.03 29.38
N GLU A 33 5.12 -11.81 28.13
CA GLU A 33 5.69 -12.47 26.96
C GLU A 33 7.12 -11.98 26.70
N TRP A 34 7.39 -10.69 26.87
CA TRP A 34 8.75 -10.17 26.84
C TRP A 34 9.65 -10.84 27.89
N ARG A 35 9.16 -11.03 29.11
CA ARG A 35 9.94 -11.67 30.18
C ARG A 35 10.26 -13.12 29.83
N ARG A 36 9.28 -13.86 29.29
CA ARG A 36 9.48 -15.24 28.79
C ARG A 36 10.48 -15.29 27.65
N PHE A 37 10.35 -14.38 26.69
CA PHE A 37 11.27 -14.26 25.58
C PHE A 37 12.72 -13.97 26.05
N ALA A 38 12.92 -13.00 26.94
CA ALA A 38 14.23 -12.63 27.47
C ALA A 38 14.89 -13.82 28.23
N GLN A 39 14.13 -14.55 29.04
CA GLN A 39 14.61 -15.75 29.75
C GLN A 39 15.04 -16.85 28.79
N GLY A 40 14.26 -17.09 27.72
CA GLY A 40 14.55 -18.12 26.71
C GLY A 40 15.75 -17.78 25.80
N ASN A 41 16.17 -16.51 25.73
CA ASN A 41 17.25 -16.04 24.86
C ASN A 41 18.50 -15.56 25.63
N ARG A 42 18.77 -16.11 26.83
CA ARG A 42 19.92 -15.78 27.69
C ARG A 42 19.96 -14.32 28.17
N GLY A 43 18.83 -13.62 28.12
CA GLY A 43 18.66 -12.26 28.63
C GLY A 43 17.93 -12.21 29.97
N ALA A 44 18.20 -13.16 30.90
CA ALA A 44 17.51 -13.24 32.18
C ALA A 44 17.63 -11.94 33.03
N GLU A 45 18.72 -11.22 32.87
CA GLU A 45 18.92 -9.88 33.46
C GLU A 45 18.00 -8.81 32.91
N LEU A 46 17.50 -9.00 31.68
CA LEU A 46 16.53 -8.10 31.02
C LEU A 46 15.07 -8.46 31.35
N ALA A 47 14.85 -9.54 32.06
CA ALA A 47 13.51 -10.01 32.44
C ALA A 47 13.02 -9.44 33.79
N GLY A 48 13.83 -8.61 34.48
CA GLY A 48 13.50 -8.04 35.79
C GLY A 48 12.48 -6.90 35.73
N PRO A 49 11.69 -6.69 36.81
CA PRO A 49 10.66 -5.65 36.87
C PRO A 49 11.22 -4.21 36.91
N ALA A 50 12.53 -4.05 37.06
CA ALA A 50 13.24 -2.77 37.15
C ALA A 50 14.15 -2.51 35.93
N TRP A 51 13.80 -3.05 34.78
CA TRP A 51 14.57 -2.80 33.58
C TRP A 51 14.37 -1.34 33.14
N ASN A 52 15.40 -0.54 33.30
CA ASN A 52 15.45 0.89 32.96
C ASN A 52 16.55 1.11 31.90
N MET A 53 16.60 0.24 30.91
CA MET A 53 17.60 0.35 29.86
C MET A 53 17.21 1.46 28.86
N HIS A 54 18.22 2.20 28.41
CA HIS A 54 18.03 3.13 27.32
C HIS A 54 18.07 2.37 25.98
N LEU A 55 17.08 2.58 25.09
CA LEU A 55 16.94 1.83 23.84
C LEU A 55 18.18 1.82 22.95
N LEU A 56 18.96 2.90 22.98
CA LEU A 56 20.18 3.04 22.17
C LEU A 56 21.46 2.60 22.91
N GLU A 57 21.37 2.07 24.14
CA GLU A 57 22.54 1.81 24.99
C GLU A 57 23.48 0.75 24.38
N ASN A 58 22.90 -0.29 23.78
CA ASN A 58 23.65 -1.41 23.20
C ASN A 58 23.84 -1.29 21.68
N MET A 59 23.49 -0.16 21.08
CA MET A 59 23.68 0.10 19.65
C MET A 59 24.92 0.95 19.41
N SER A 60 25.61 0.75 18.30
CA SER A 60 26.83 1.48 17.93
C SER A 60 26.85 1.88 16.45
N GLY A 61 27.67 2.88 16.12
CA GLY A 61 27.87 3.35 14.73
C GLY A 61 26.58 3.77 14.03
N GLY A 62 26.49 3.49 12.74
CA GLY A 62 25.35 3.89 11.91
C GLY A 62 24.01 3.30 12.31
N GLU A 63 23.99 2.14 12.99
CA GLU A 63 22.74 1.58 13.53
C GLU A 63 22.17 2.46 14.64
N ARG A 64 23.00 2.94 15.55
CA ARG A 64 22.61 3.86 16.61
C ARG A 64 22.06 5.17 16.06
N GLU A 65 22.74 5.75 15.06
CA GLU A 65 22.31 7.00 14.41
C GLU A 65 20.97 6.83 13.69
N ARG A 66 20.79 5.72 12.99
CA ARG A 66 19.54 5.37 12.30
C ARG A 66 18.38 5.26 13.30
N TRP A 67 18.53 4.48 14.38
CA TRP A 67 17.47 4.31 15.38
C TRP A 67 17.18 5.62 16.15
N ALA A 68 18.18 6.42 16.46
CA ALA A 68 18.00 7.73 17.08
C ALA A 68 17.11 8.62 16.19
N SER A 69 17.38 8.68 14.89
CA SER A 69 16.57 9.45 13.94
C SER A 69 15.12 8.92 13.83
N ILE A 70 14.92 7.61 13.83
CA ILE A 70 13.58 7.01 13.80
C ILE A 70 12.78 7.39 15.06
N TYR A 71 13.39 7.25 16.23
CA TYR A 71 12.73 7.60 17.50
C TYR A 71 12.43 9.10 17.59
N GLU A 72 13.33 9.96 17.14
CA GLU A 72 13.08 11.39 17.05
C GLU A 72 11.87 11.73 16.17
N LEU A 73 11.77 11.11 14.99
CA LEU A 73 10.64 11.31 14.07
C LEU A 73 9.31 10.80 14.66
N LEU A 74 9.34 9.69 15.39
CA LEU A 74 8.17 9.16 16.09
C LEU A 74 7.71 10.10 17.20
N LEU A 75 8.64 10.55 18.07
CA LEU A 75 8.35 11.45 19.19
C LEU A 75 7.87 12.83 18.74
N LEU A 76 8.37 13.32 17.60
CA LEU A 76 7.90 14.57 16.98
C LEU A 76 6.57 14.42 16.22
N GLY A 77 5.96 13.23 16.19
CA GLY A 77 4.73 12.96 15.46
C GLY A 77 4.87 13.04 13.93
N LYS A 78 6.11 13.06 13.41
CA LYS A 78 6.40 13.05 11.96
C LYS A 78 6.29 11.67 11.34
N LEU A 79 6.35 10.62 12.15
CA LEU A 79 6.02 9.25 11.79
C LEU A 79 4.88 8.77 12.71
N SER A 80 3.84 8.19 12.13
CA SER A 80 2.75 7.57 12.89
C SER A 80 3.19 6.25 13.52
N HIS A 81 4.10 5.54 12.90
CA HIS A 81 4.74 4.32 13.40
C HIS A 81 5.94 3.95 12.53
N TYR A 82 6.73 2.97 13.00
CA TYR A 82 7.84 2.37 12.26
C TYR A 82 7.80 0.85 12.38
N GLU A 83 8.04 0.13 11.29
CA GLU A 83 8.11 -1.34 11.28
C GLU A 83 9.42 -1.83 10.67
N GLU A 84 9.99 -2.89 11.28
CA GLU A 84 11.17 -3.58 10.77
C GLU A 84 11.12 -5.08 11.08
N ASP A 85 11.51 -5.89 10.09
CA ASP A 85 11.70 -7.33 10.29
C ASP A 85 13.15 -7.60 10.69
N PHE A 86 13.37 -8.34 11.77
CA PHE A 86 14.69 -8.69 12.26
C PHE A 86 14.81 -10.18 12.58
N ILE A 87 16.03 -10.69 12.48
CA ILE A 87 16.33 -12.08 12.82
C ILE A 87 16.80 -12.13 14.27
N CYS A 88 16.06 -12.86 15.10
CA CYS A 88 16.46 -13.17 16.47
C CYS A 88 16.53 -14.68 16.64
N SER A 89 17.69 -15.26 16.37
CA SER A 89 17.89 -16.72 16.40
C SER A 89 18.40 -17.17 17.76
N SER A 90 17.83 -18.26 18.26
CA SER A 90 18.50 -19.05 19.32
C SER A 90 19.55 -19.99 18.68
N PRO A 91 20.44 -20.62 19.47
CA PRO A 91 21.40 -21.57 18.94
C PRO A 91 20.78 -22.72 18.11
N ASP A 92 19.55 -23.05 18.40
CA ASP A 92 18.87 -24.24 17.84
C ASP A 92 17.76 -23.88 16.83
N GLU A 93 17.39 -22.59 16.71
CA GLU A 93 16.26 -22.20 15.87
C GLU A 93 16.44 -20.78 15.31
N ARG A 94 16.27 -20.65 13.99
CA ARG A 94 16.21 -19.33 13.33
C ARG A 94 14.79 -18.80 13.44
N ARG A 95 14.64 -17.61 14.07
CA ARG A 95 13.34 -16.95 14.27
C ARG A 95 13.37 -15.58 13.61
N ILE A 96 12.27 -15.23 12.95
CA ILE A 96 12.09 -13.91 12.34
C ILE A 96 10.93 -13.22 13.05
N TYR A 97 11.18 -12.00 13.50
CA TYR A 97 10.21 -11.16 14.17
C TYR A 97 9.98 -9.88 13.40
N ARG A 98 8.77 -9.35 13.50
CA ARG A 98 8.44 -7.99 13.09
C ARG A 98 8.33 -7.13 14.34
N LEU A 99 9.15 -6.08 14.42
CA LEU A 99 9.02 -5.00 15.38
C LEU A 99 8.13 -3.91 14.79
N ARG A 100 7.17 -3.44 15.57
CA ARG A 100 6.43 -2.21 15.31
C ARG A 100 6.62 -1.26 16.48
N SER A 101 6.97 0.00 16.18
CA SER A 101 7.15 1.08 17.13
C SER A 101 6.12 2.16 16.85
N THR A 102 5.27 2.51 17.82
CA THR A 102 4.19 3.48 17.67
C THR A 102 4.26 4.52 18.79
N PRO A 103 4.24 5.83 18.49
CA PRO A 103 4.12 6.86 19.51
C PRO A 103 2.67 6.94 20.00
N VAL A 104 2.48 7.04 21.30
CA VAL A 104 1.17 7.17 21.94
C VAL A 104 1.24 8.29 22.96
N THR A 105 0.43 9.33 22.79
CA THR A 105 0.34 10.44 23.72
C THR A 105 -0.71 10.16 24.79
N ARG A 106 -0.33 10.21 26.04
CA ARG A 106 -1.20 10.04 27.20
C ARG A 106 -2.03 11.30 27.48
N GLY A 107 -3.05 11.16 28.31
CA GLY A 107 -3.92 12.28 28.70
C GLY A 107 -3.24 13.39 29.49
N ASP A 108 -2.05 13.15 30.06
CA ASP A 108 -1.18 14.13 30.72
C ASP A 108 -0.23 14.85 29.77
N GLY A 109 -0.21 14.48 28.48
CA GLY A 109 0.61 15.08 27.44
C GLY A 109 1.97 14.37 27.23
N GLU A 110 2.31 13.36 28.05
CA GLU A 110 3.52 12.55 27.86
C GLU A 110 3.38 11.65 26.62
N THR A 111 4.42 11.58 25.79
CA THR A 111 4.47 10.65 24.64
C THR A 111 5.30 9.43 24.97
N LEU A 112 4.69 8.28 24.88
CA LEU A 112 5.34 6.99 25.05
C LEU A 112 5.60 6.33 23.69
N LEU A 113 6.68 5.59 23.56
CA LEU A 113 6.97 4.72 22.44
C LEU A 113 6.56 3.29 22.78
N VAL A 114 5.52 2.79 22.13
CA VAL A 114 5.03 1.41 22.30
C VAL A 114 5.69 0.54 21.25
N HIS A 115 6.46 -0.43 21.68
CA HIS A 115 7.14 -1.41 20.83
C HIS A 115 6.50 -2.77 21.01
N HIS A 116 6.00 -3.35 19.94
CA HIS A 116 5.58 -4.74 19.97
C HIS A 116 6.26 -5.56 18.88
N THR A 117 6.55 -6.82 19.19
CA THR A 117 7.10 -7.76 18.22
C THR A 117 6.22 -8.99 18.09
N VAL A 118 6.05 -9.43 16.86
CA VAL A 118 5.30 -10.64 16.50
C VAL A 118 6.23 -11.58 15.77
N ARG A 119 6.19 -12.87 16.14
CA ARG A 119 6.89 -13.90 15.39
C ARG A 119 6.24 -14.11 14.03
N ILE A 120 7.05 -14.16 12.95
CA ILE A 120 6.58 -14.23 11.57
C ILE A 120 7.23 -15.37 10.76
N ASP A 121 7.82 -16.37 11.43
CA ASP A 121 8.54 -17.46 10.77
C ASP A 121 7.67 -18.25 9.80
N ASP A 122 6.43 -18.55 10.17
CA ASP A 122 5.47 -19.28 9.32
C ASP A 122 5.21 -18.56 8.00
N LYS A 123 5.39 -17.20 8.01
CA LYS A 123 5.34 -16.37 6.81
C LYS A 123 6.71 -16.20 6.13
N ALA A 124 7.79 -16.64 6.75
CA ALA A 124 9.14 -16.53 6.20
C ALA A 124 9.36 -17.52 5.05
N GLU A 125 8.83 -18.74 5.16
CA GLU A 125 8.85 -19.72 4.07
C GLU A 125 8.00 -19.26 2.89
N GLU A 126 6.83 -18.66 3.15
CA GLU A 126 6.01 -18.03 2.12
C GLU A 126 6.75 -16.87 1.44
N ARG A 127 7.50 -16.06 2.22
CA ARG A 127 8.30 -14.94 1.69
C ARG A 127 9.51 -15.41 0.90
N GLU A 128 10.21 -16.43 1.33
CA GLU A 128 11.34 -16.99 0.56
C GLU A 128 10.83 -17.67 -0.72
N GLY A 129 9.71 -18.38 -0.65
CA GLY A 129 9.01 -18.88 -1.81
C GLY A 129 8.55 -17.75 -2.76
N MET A 130 8.09 -16.62 -2.21
CA MET A 130 7.76 -15.42 -2.97
C MET A 130 9.00 -14.82 -3.64
N ARG A 131 10.12 -14.65 -2.91
CA ARG A 131 11.38 -14.13 -3.45
C ARG A 131 11.93 -15.00 -4.57
N SER A 132 11.82 -16.33 -4.46
CA SER A 132 12.18 -17.24 -5.53
C SER A 132 11.31 -17.00 -6.76
N ARG A 133 9.98 -16.97 -6.60
CA ARG A 133 9.05 -16.72 -7.72
C ARG A 133 9.27 -15.36 -8.38
N LEU A 134 9.59 -14.31 -7.60
CA LEU A 134 9.89 -12.99 -8.15
C LEU A 134 11.18 -12.99 -9.00
N ARG A 135 12.18 -13.78 -8.62
CA ARG A 135 13.40 -13.96 -9.43
C ARG A 135 13.15 -14.78 -10.70
N ASP A 136 12.27 -15.78 -10.60
CA ASP A 136 11.94 -16.64 -11.74
C ASP A 136 11.22 -15.86 -12.85
N LEU A 137 10.45 -14.82 -12.49
CA LEU A 137 9.79 -13.93 -13.47
C LEU A 137 10.80 -13.15 -14.35
N ASP A 138 11.98 -12.86 -13.85
CA ASP A 138 13.00 -12.15 -14.65
C ASP A 138 13.60 -13.02 -15.76
N SER A 139 13.40 -14.32 -15.71
CA SER A 139 14.06 -15.29 -16.61
C SER A 139 13.12 -15.99 -17.60
N ASP A 140 11.80 -15.89 -17.43
CA ASP A 140 10.81 -16.57 -18.30
C ASP A 140 9.64 -15.64 -18.70
N PRO A 141 9.70 -14.97 -19.87
CA PRO A 141 8.63 -14.08 -20.35
C PRO A 141 7.26 -14.78 -20.50
N GLU A 142 7.24 -16.06 -20.80
CA GLU A 142 6.00 -16.83 -20.94
C GLU A 142 5.36 -17.09 -19.56
N GLN A 143 6.16 -17.28 -18.53
CA GLN A 143 5.68 -17.34 -17.14
C GLN A 143 5.11 -15.99 -16.70
N VAL A 144 5.79 -14.89 -17.04
CA VAL A 144 5.28 -13.52 -16.76
C VAL A 144 3.91 -13.32 -17.40
N ARG A 145 3.76 -13.63 -18.69
CA ARG A 145 2.48 -13.49 -19.39
C ARG A 145 1.36 -14.29 -18.73
N ARG A 146 1.63 -15.55 -18.34
CA ARG A 146 0.64 -16.39 -17.63
C ARG A 146 0.25 -15.82 -16.26
N GLU A 147 1.23 -15.37 -15.47
CA GLU A 147 0.98 -14.79 -14.15
C GLU A 147 0.24 -13.44 -14.28
N TYR A 148 0.61 -12.60 -15.25
CA TYR A 148 -0.08 -11.34 -15.53
C TYR A 148 -1.55 -11.61 -15.91
N GLN A 149 -1.82 -12.50 -16.84
CA GLN A 149 -3.18 -12.85 -17.22
C GLN A 149 -4.00 -13.36 -16.03
N ARG A 150 -3.41 -14.20 -15.19
CA ARG A 150 -4.08 -14.78 -14.04
C ARG A 150 -4.33 -13.80 -12.91
N ARG A 151 -3.37 -12.92 -12.60
CA ARG A 151 -3.39 -12.07 -11.40
C ARG A 151 -3.86 -10.65 -11.67
N VAL A 152 -3.61 -10.14 -12.84
CA VAL A 152 -3.92 -8.76 -13.21
C VAL A 152 -5.19 -8.69 -14.07
N LEU A 153 -5.27 -9.46 -15.14
CA LEU A 153 -6.40 -9.37 -16.07
C LEU A 153 -7.65 -10.16 -15.63
N ALA A 154 -7.49 -11.29 -14.95
CA ALA A 154 -8.62 -12.15 -14.58
C ALA A 154 -9.47 -11.65 -13.41
N PRO A 155 -8.92 -11.03 -12.34
CA PRO A 155 -9.70 -10.59 -11.20
C PRO A 155 -10.67 -9.47 -11.56
N ARG A 156 -11.92 -9.56 -11.06
CA ARG A 156 -12.86 -8.45 -11.08
C ARG A 156 -12.90 -7.82 -9.70
N VAL A 157 -12.75 -6.50 -9.65
CA VAL A 157 -12.82 -5.75 -8.41
C VAL A 157 -14.24 -5.85 -7.86
N ALA A 158 -14.33 -6.24 -6.58
CA ALA A 158 -15.56 -6.27 -5.83
C ALA A 158 -15.37 -5.56 -4.49
N VAL A 159 -16.20 -4.56 -4.22
CA VAL A 159 -16.16 -3.76 -2.99
C VAL A 159 -17.51 -3.85 -2.32
N PRO A 160 -17.65 -4.55 -1.18
CA PRO A 160 -18.94 -4.70 -0.49
C PRO A 160 -19.56 -3.35 -0.10
N GLY A 161 -20.78 -3.09 -0.53
CA GLY A 161 -21.48 -1.82 -0.33
C GLY A 161 -21.27 -0.79 -1.45
N PHE A 162 -20.55 -1.19 -2.50
CA PHE A 162 -20.33 -0.36 -3.68
C PHE A 162 -20.58 -1.16 -4.95
N HIS A 163 -21.12 -0.51 -5.97
CA HIS A 163 -21.13 -1.05 -7.32
C HIS A 163 -19.83 -0.64 -8.02
N VAL A 164 -19.18 -1.57 -8.66
CA VAL A 164 -17.91 -1.35 -9.36
C VAL A 164 -18.01 -1.83 -10.80
N ALA A 165 -17.75 -0.92 -11.74
CA ALA A 165 -17.57 -1.24 -13.14
C ALA A 165 -16.11 -0.97 -13.54
N GLN A 166 -15.49 -1.87 -14.28
CA GLN A 166 -14.09 -1.80 -14.63
C GLN A 166 -13.81 -2.14 -16.08
N PHE A 167 -12.75 -1.55 -16.59
CA PHE A 167 -12.15 -1.87 -17.88
C PHE A 167 -10.64 -1.91 -17.71
N LEU A 168 -9.98 -2.93 -18.23
CA LEU A 168 -8.54 -3.04 -18.32
C LEU A 168 -8.19 -3.74 -19.63
N ARG A 169 -7.40 -3.06 -20.45
CA ARG A 169 -6.91 -3.55 -21.72
C ARG A 169 -5.44 -3.20 -21.88
N PRO A 170 -4.53 -4.20 -21.85
CA PRO A 170 -3.13 -3.96 -22.18
C PRO A 170 -2.98 -3.65 -23.67
N LEU A 171 -1.91 -2.93 -24.03
CA LEU A 171 -1.56 -2.62 -25.41
C LEU A 171 -1.26 -3.88 -26.23
N GLY A 172 -0.76 -4.91 -25.56
CA GLY A 172 -0.44 -6.22 -26.15
C GLY A 172 -0.99 -7.38 -25.33
N ASP A 173 -0.25 -8.48 -25.28
CA ASP A 173 -0.61 -9.68 -24.50
C ASP A 173 -0.43 -9.47 -22.99
N ALA A 174 0.36 -8.47 -22.59
CA ALA A 174 0.63 -8.07 -21.22
C ALA A 174 1.03 -6.59 -21.19
N GLY A 175 0.85 -5.91 -20.05
CA GLY A 175 1.10 -4.48 -19.90
C GLY A 175 1.57 -4.10 -18.49
N GLY A 176 1.74 -2.79 -18.26
CA GLY A 176 2.14 -2.20 -16.99
C GLY A 176 0.98 -1.90 -16.06
N ASP A 177 -0.22 -1.69 -16.62
CA ASP A 177 -1.41 -1.35 -15.85
C ASP A 177 -1.84 -2.46 -14.88
N ILE A 178 -2.22 -2.05 -13.67
CA ILE A 178 -2.63 -2.91 -12.57
C ILE A 178 -3.97 -2.43 -12.03
N LEU A 179 -4.90 -3.37 -11.88
CA LEU A 179 -6.11 -3.19 -11.09
C LEU A 179 -6.20 -4.35 -10.11
N TRP A 180 -5.86 -4.09 -8.85
CA TRP A 180 -5.81 -5.08 -7.79
C TRP A 180 -6.78 -4.74 -6.67
N HIS A 181 -7.34 -5.74 -5.99
CA HIS A 181 -8.18 -5.53 -4.82
C HIS A 181 -8.04 -6.65 -3.80
N ARG A 182 -8.36 -6.34 -2.54
CA ARG A 182 -8.46 -7.30 -1.46
C ARG A 182 -9.48 -6.87 -0.43
N SER A 183 -10.46 -7.72 -0.18
CA SER A 183 -11.45 -7.54 0.90
C SER A 183 -11.02 -8.30 2.15
N TYR A 184 -11.36 -7.75 3.32
CA TYR A 184 -11.00 -8.28 4.63
C TYR A 184 -12.26 -8.57 5.45
N GLU A 185 -12.11 -9.41 6.49
CA GLU A 185 -13.23 -9.84 7.36
C GLU A 185 -13.83 -8.69 8.17
N ASP A 186 -13.06 -7.63 8.45
CA ASP A 186 -13.53 -6.43 9.15
C ASP A 186 -14.42 -5.51 8.30
N GLY A 187 -14.68 -5.88 7.05
CA GLY A 187 -15.49 -5.13 6.10
C GLY A 187 -14.73 -4.04 5.35
N THR A 188 -13.40 -3.95 5.51
CA THR A 188 -12.56 -3.09 4.67
C THR A 188 -12.24 -3.75 3.34
N THR A 189 -11.99 -2.95 2.31
CA THR A 189 -11.50 -3.41 1.01
C THR A 189 -10.50 -2.42 0.46
N ASP A 190 -9.30 -2.91 0.12
CA ASP A 190 -8.29 -2.15 -0.60
C ASP A 190 -8.43 -2.37 -2.09
N VAL A 191 -8.32 -1.29 -2.86
CA VAL A 191 -8.25 -1.30 -4.32
C VAL A 191 -7.04 -0.48 -4.75
N VAL A 192 -6.20 -1.03 -5.62
CA VAL A 192 -5.05 -0.34 -6.20
C VAL A 192 -5.24 -0.26 -7.70
N LEU A 193 -5.21 0.96 -8.22
CA LEU A 193 -4.99 1.24 -9.63
C LEU A 193 -3.56 1.77 -9.76
N ALA A 194 -2.76 1.15 -10.61
CA ALA A 194 -1.38 1.58 -10.81
C ALA A 194 -0.93 1.30 -12.25
N ASP A 195 0.10 2.03 -12.65
CA ASP A 195 0.77 1.91 -13.93
C ASP A 195 2.27 1.79 -13.72
N ALA A 196 2.86 0.71 -14.21
CA ALA A 196 4.30 0.48 -14.21
C ALA A 196 4.93 1.06 -15.48
N MET A 197 5.97 1.86 -15.33
CA MET A 197 6.67 2.52 -16.43
C MET A 197 6.89 1.64 -17.64
N GLY A 198 6.44 2.10 -18.81
CA GLY A 198 6.59 1.44 -20.10
C GLY A 198 5.43 0.50 -20.44
N HIS A 199 5.57 -0.31 -21.46
CA HIS A 199 4.54 -1.22 -21.94
C HIS A 199 5.09 -2.59 -22.33
N GLY A 200 4.21 -3.56 -22.50
CA GLY A 200 4.58 -4.90 -22.95
C GLY A 200 5.18 -5.76 -21.83
N VAL A 201 6.07 -6.70 -22.21
CA VAL A 201 6.57 -7.74 -21.31
C VAL A 201 7.37 -7.16 -20.14
N GLU A 202 8.23 -6.17 -20.37
CA GLU A 202 9.07 -5.57 -19.32
C GLU A 202 8.22 -4.89 -18.24
N ALA A 203 7.24 -4.06 -18.64
CA ALA A 203 6.31 -3.44 -17.72
C ALA A 203 5.46 -4.49 -16.98
N SER A 204 5.05 -5.57 -17.66
CA SER A 204 4.26 -6.64 -17.05
C SER A 204 5.01 -7.46 -16.01
N ILE A 205 6.34 -7.55 -16.08
CA ILE A 205 7.18 -8.11 -15.00
C ILE A 205 6.99 -7.29 -13.73
N TYR A 206 7.10 -5.96 -13.84
CA TYR A 206 6.90 -5.04 -12.72
C TYR A 206 5.49 -5.11 -12.17
N ALA A 207 4.48 -5.05 -13.04
CA ALA A 207 3.07 -5.18 -12.67
C ALA A 207 2.81 -6.49 -11.90
N THR A 208 3.30 -7.61 -12.42
CA THR A 208 3.14 -8.92 -11.77
C THR A 208 3.85 -8.98 -10.42
N LYS A 209 5.10 -8.49 -10.33
CA LYS A 209 5.84 -8.40 -9.06
C LYS A 209 5.09 -7.55 -8.03
N MET A 210 4.55 -6.41 -8.45
CA MET A 210 3.81 -5.51 -7.58
C MET A 210 2.54 -6.17 -7.03
N VAL A 211 1.75 -6.84 -7.86
CA VAL A 211 0.57 -7.60 -7.42
C VAL A 211 0.94 -8.70 -6.45
N MET A 212 1.99 -9.49 -6.73
CA MET A 212 2.45 -10.53 -5.80
C MET A 212 2.90 -9.96 -4.45
N MET A 213 3.53 -8.78 -4.44
CA MET A 213 3.89 -8.08 -3.20
C MET A 213 2.65 -7.57 -2.48
N LEU A 214 1.67 -6.98 -3.18
CA LEU A 214 0.40 -6.55 -2.60
C LEU A 214 -0.34 -7.72 -1.94
N ASP A 215 -0.40 -8.88 -2.59
CA ASP A 215 -0.99 -10.09 -2.01
C ASP A 215 -0.35 -10.50 -0.67
N SER A 216 0.94 -10.22 -0.51
CA SER A 216 1.70 -10.55 0.70
C SER A 216 1.67 -9.46 1.77
N LEU A 217 1.60 -8.19 1.37
CA LEU A 217 1.76 -7.02 2.25
C LEU A 217 0.44 -6.48 2.78
N ALA A 218 -0.62 -6.58 1.98
CA ALA A 218 -1.91 -5.98 2.29
C ALA A 218 -2.59 -6.71 3.46
N ALA A 219 -3.02 -5.93 4.46
CA ALA A 219 -3.69 -6.42 5.65
C ALA A 219 -4.61 -5.34 6.24
N PRO A 220 -5.73 -5.68 6.89
CA PRO A 220 -6.74 -4.72 7.33
C PRO A 220 -6.22 -3.72 8.37
N TYR A 221 -5.26 -4.15 9.20
CA TYR A 221 -4.65 -3.30 10.24
C TYR A 221 -3.55 -2.36 9.72
N ARG A 222 -3.12 -2.50 8.45
CA ARG A 222 -2.12 -1.62 7.85
C ARG A 222 -2.79 -0.47 7.14
N GLN A 223 -2.31 0.75 7.38
CA GLN A 223 -2.80 1.90 6.63
C GLN A 223 -2.32 1.86 5.17
N PRO A 224 -3.05 2.47 4.21
CA PRO A 224 -2.63 2.56 2.82
C PRO A 224 -1.18 3.01 2.63
N GLN A 225 -0.77 4.09 3.31
CA GLN A 225 0.60 4.61 3.29
C GLN A 225 1.66 3.58 3.73
N ASP A 226 1.34 2.69 4.67
CA ASP A 226 2.26 1.66 5.17
C ASP A 226 2.43 0.51 4.18
N ILE A 227 1.34 0.18 3.48
CA ILE A 227 1.37 -0.77 2.38
C ILE A 227 2.28 -0.22 1.28
N LEU A 228 2.11 1.05 0.89
CA LEU A 228 2.94 1.73 -0.11
C LEU A 228 4.41 1.79 0.30
N ALA A 229 4.72 2.13 1.56
CA ALA A 229 6.09 2.16 2.05
C ALA A 229 6.78 0.78 1.98
N SER A 230 6.04 -0.29 2.29
CA SER A 230 6.57 -1.65 2.21
C SER A 230 6.69 -2.15 0.77
N LEU A 231 5.75 -1.76 -0.09
CA LEU A 231 5.78 -2.04 -1.52
C LEU A 231 6.99 -1.37 -2.19
N ASN A 232 7.20 -0.07 -1.90
CA ASN A 232 8.35 0.68 -2.40
C ASN A 232 9.69 0.02 -2.03
N ARG A 233 9.88 -0.32 -0.75
CA ARG A 233 11.08 -1.05 -0.31
C ARG A 233 11.23 -2.40 -1.01
N GLY A 234 10.12 -3.11 -1.23
CA GLY A 234 10.11 -4.38 -1.95
C GLY A 234 10.55 -4.22 -3.40
N MET A 235 9.99 -3.25 -4.11
CA MET A 235 10.32 -2.95 -5.51
C MET A 235 11.80 -2.57 -5.66
N LEU A 236 12.31 -1.68 -4.81
CA LEU A 236 13.72 -1.26 -4.83
C LEU A 236 14.69 -2.42 -4.56
N ARG A 237 14.34 -3.35 -3.64
CA ARG A 237 15.19 -4.55 -3.36
C ARG A 237 15.21 -5.55 -4.48
N HIS A 238 14.17 -5.61 -5.30
CA HIS A 238 14.04 -6.56 -6.41
C HIS A 238 14.30 -5.91 -7.78
N ARG A 239 14.79 -4.70 -7.76
CA ARG A 239 15.23 -3.98 -8.95
C ARG A 239 16.55 -4.56 -9.40
N ALA A 240 16.68 -4.93 -10.67
CA ALA A 240 17.97 -5.30 -11.27
C ALA A 240 18.89 -4.08 -11.33
N GLU A 241 20.21 -4.27 -11.29
CA GLU A 241 21.21 -3.17 -11.19
C GLU A 241 21.12 -2.11 -12.31
N HIS A 242 20.37 -2.39 -13.36
CA HIS A 242 20.24 -1.53 -14.56
C HIS A 242 18.78 -1.10 -14.87
N GLU A 243 17.81 -1.44 -14.03
CA GLU A 243 16.42 -1.09 -14.25
C GLU A 243 16.05 0.23 -13.56
N SER A 244 15.56 1.20 -14.33
CA SER A 244 14.98 2.46 -13.80
C SER A 244 13.48 2.37 -13.63
N ALA A 245 12.91 1.18 -13.50
CA ALA A 245 11.48 1.03 -13.46
C ALA A 245 10.86 1.59 -12.16
N PHE A 246 9.80 2.35 -12.31
CA PHE A 246 8.97 2.89 -11.25
C PHE A 246 7.49 2.65 -11.59
N ALA A 247 6.63 2.85 -10.63
CA ALA A 247 5.18 2.77 -10.85
C ALA A 247 4.48 3.97 -10.22
N SER A 248 3.57 4.57 -10.96
CA SER A 248 2.58 5.51 -10.45
C SER A 248 1.28 4.78 -10.08
N GLY A 249 0.44 5.38 -9.22
CA GLY A 249 -0.84 4.77 -8.89
C GLY A 249 -1.53 5.44 -7.71
N ILE A 250 -2.67 4.87 -7.36
CA ILE A 250 -3.47 5.28 -6.21
C ILE A 250 -4.02 4.03 -5.51
N ILE A 251 -3.95 4.03 -4.18
CA ILE A 251 -4.61 3.04 -3.34
C ILE A 251 -5.84 3.66 -2.71
N PHE A 252 -6.98 2.99 -2.82
CA PHE A 252 -8.22 3.33 -2.16
C PHE A 252 -8.54 2.30 -1.09
N ARG A 253 -8.94 2.74 0.09
CA ARG A 253 -9.50 1.91 1.16
C ARG A 253 -10.93 2.27 1.41
N PHE A 254 -11.79 1.31 1.14
CA PHE A 254 -13.23 1.37 1.40
C PHE A 254 -13.56 0.73 2.73
N GLN A 255 -14.53 1.28 3.44
CA GLN A 255 -15.13 0.65 4.62
C GLN A 255 -16.60 0.42 4.34
N ARG A 256 -17.05 -0.83 4.43
CA ARG A 256 -18.46 -1.19 4.23
C ARG A 256 -19.36 -0.36 5.13
N GLY A 257 -20.46 0.18 4.56
CA GLY A 257 -21.47 0.94 5.30
C GLY A 257 -21.07 2.40 5.58
N THR A 258 -20.00 2.91 4.97
CA THR A 258 -19.64 4.33 5.05
C THR A 258 -19.48 4.93 3.65
N PRO A 259 -19.82 6.20 3.44
CA PRO A 259 -19.57 6.89 2.18
C PRO A 259 -18.11 7.37 2.04
N ARG A 260 -17.26 7.09 3.02
CA ARG A 260 -15.90 7.61 3.10
C ARG A 260 -14.91 6.64 2.49
N VAL A 261 -14.02 7.17 1.68
CA VAL A 261 -12.95 6.42 1.01
C VAL A 261 -11.64 7.08 1.37
N ARG A 262 -10.75 6.33 2.04
CA ARG A 262 -9.37 6.79 2.27
C ARG A 262 -8.53 6.43 1.07
N CYS A 263 -7.66 7.34 0.65
CA CYS A 263 -6.75 7.09 -0.47
C CYS A 263 -5.38 7.70 -0.21
N ALA A 264 -4.36 7.09 -0.84
CA ALA A 264 -3.03 7.65 -0.94
C ALA A 264 -2.57 7.57 -2.40
N ASN A 265 -2.12 8.71 -2.92
CA ASN A 265 -1.69 8.85 -4.31
C ASN A 265 -0.16 8.80 -4.39
N PHE A 266 0.37 7.97 -5.27
CA PHE A 266 1.80 7.82 -5.52
C PHE A 266 2.17 8.15 -6.98
N GLY A 267 1.89 9.37 -7.38
CA GLY A 267 2.27 9.90 -8.70
C GLY A 267 1.22 9.70 -9.79
N HIS A 268 -0.04 9.49 -9.46
CA HIS A 268 -1.11 9.17 -10.40
C HIS A 268 -2.09 10.34 -10.59
N SER A 269 -2.88 10.29 -11.67
CA SER A 269 -3.97 11.23 -11.90
C SER A 269 -5.00 11.20 -10.77
N ALA A 270 -5.56 12.36 -10.44
CA ALA A 270 -6.59 12.45 -9.41
C ALA A 270 -7.91 11.81 -9.90
N PRO A 271 -8.72 11.24 -8.99
CA PRO A 271 -10.02 10.69 -9.34
C PRO A 271 -11.01 11.80 -9.73
N VAL A 272 -11.91 11.49 -10.65
CA VAL A 272 -12.97 12.39 -11.11
C VAL A 272 -14.30 11.98 -10.49
N PHE A 273 -14.97 12.89 -9.81
CA PHE A 273 -16.26 12.66 -9.18
C PHE A 273 -17.42 13.16 -10.03
N SER A 274 -18.56 12.51 -9.91
CA SER A 274 -19.75 12.80 -10.72
C SER A 274 -20.32 14.22 -10.50
N ARG A 275 -20.11 14.82 -9.32
CA ARG A 275 -20.56 16.19 -9.00
C ARG A 275 -19.42 17.20 -9.07
N SER A 276 -18.31 16.96 -8.38
CA SER A 276 -17.22 17.93 -8.24
C SER A 276 -16.26 17.96 -9.42
N GLY A 277 -16.30 16.94 -10.30
CA GLY A 277 -15.23 16.74 -11.27
C GLY A 277 -13.96 16.21 -10.62
N GLU A 278 -12.82 16.63 -11.13
CA GLU A 278 -11.53 16.26 -10.56
C GLU A 278 -11.37 16.83 -9.14
N VAL A 279 -11.04 15.96 -8.18
CA VAL A 279 -10.77 16.35 -6.80
C VAL A 279 -9.26 16.31 -6.59
N PRO A 280 -8.59 17.47 -6.45
CA PRO A 280 -7.15 17.51 -6.24
C PRO A 280 -6.75 16.75 -4.98
N LEU A 281 -5.78 15.86 -5.11
CA LEU A 281 -5.16 15.12 -4.02
C LEU A 281 -3.72 15.59 -3.84
N GLU A 282 -3.24 15.52 -2.62
CA GLU A 282 -1.80 15.63 -2.40
C GLU A 282 -1.12 14.39 -2.99
N VAL A 283 -0.12 14.60 -3.85
CA VAL A 283 0.53 13.54 -4.62
C VAL A 283 1.89 13.23 -4.01
N GLY A 284 2.08 11.98 -3.62
CA GLY A 284 3.39 11.46 -3.21
C GLY A 284 4.24 11.03 -4.41
N LEU A 285 5.48 10.66 -4.15
CA LEU A 285 6.37 10.15 -5.19
C LEU A 285 5.92 8.78 -5.70
N ALA A 286 6.12 8.52 -6.99
CA ALA A 286 5.96 7.18 -7.56
C ALA A 286 6.86 6.16 -6.88
N LEU A 287 6.41 4.90 -6.83
CA LEU A 287 7.14 3.81 -6.20
C LEU A 287 8.36 3.40 -7.02
N GLY A 288 9.44 3.00 -6.36
CA GLY A 288 10.66 2.53 -7.01
C GLY A 288 11.66 3.63 -7.36
N ILE A 289 11.40 4.91 -7.05
CA ILE A 289 12.29 6.03 -7.37
C ILE A 289 13.36 6.22 -6.29
N VAL A 290 12.96 6.34 -5.02
CA VAL A 290 13.86 6.66 -3.91
C VAL A 290 13.77 5.64 -2.78
N ASP A 291 14.92 5.39 -2.13
CA ASP A 291 15.02 4.48 -0.97
C ASP A 291 14.73 5.19 0.37
N THR A 292 14.80 6.52 0.39
CA THR A 292 14.37 7.31 1.56
C THR A 292 12.86 7.21 1.72
N LEU A 293 12.37 7.08 2.96
CA LEU A 293 10.95 6.94 3.27
C LEU A 293 10.15 8.11 2.66
N PRO A 294 9.57 7.95 1.47
CA PRO A 294 8.66 8.97 0.95
C PRO A 294 7.39 8.93 1.79
N VAL A 295 6.86 10.09 2.09
CA VAL A 295 5.54 10.20 2.72
C VAL A 295 4.50 10.21 1.61
N TRP A 296 3.56 9.28 1.66
CA TRP A 296 2.36 9.33 0.83
C TRP A 296 1.21 9.86 1.68
N PRO A 297 0.83 11.13 1.48
CA PRO A 297 -0.28 11.71 2.22
C PRO A 297 -1.55 10.89 2.02
N GLU A 298 -2.22 10.57 3.12
CA GLU A 298 -3.51 9.90 3.10
C GLU A 298 -4.63 10.95 3.19
N VAL A 299 -5.58 10.87 2.28
CA VAL A 299 -6.73 11.77 2.21
C VAL A 299 -8.00 10.95 2.38
N GLU A 300 -8.94 11.45 3.16
CA GLU A 300 -10.29 10.88 3.25
C GLU A 300 -11.24 11.69 2.36
N LEU A 301 -11.89 11.02 1.42
CA LEU A 301 -12.87 11.58 0.49
C LEU A 301 -14.27 11.15 0.91
N ASP A 302 -15.20 12.10 1.05
CA ASP A 302 -16.61 11.82 1.30
C ASP A 302 -17.38 11.81 -0.02
N MET A 303 -17.85 10.63 -0.43
CA MET A 303 -18.59 10.47 -1.67
C MET A 303 -19.92 11.21 -1.67
N THR A 304 -20.50 11.56 -0.51
CA THR A 304 -21.75 12.34 -0.46
C THR A 304 -21.50 13.82 -0.76
N GLU A 305 -20.31 14.33 -0.49
CA GLU A 305 -19.93 15.72 -0.78
C GLU A 305 -19.51 15.90 -2.25
N HIS A 306 -18.80 14.93 -2.80
CA HIS A 306 -18.22 15.01 -4.17
C HIS A 306 -19.12 14.39 -5.25
N GLY A 307 -20.15 13.64 -4.85
CA GLY A 307 -21.02 12.82 -5.71
C GLY A 307 -20.87 11.34 -5.33
N THR A 308 -21.96 10.58 -5.51
CA THR A 308 -22.02 9.15 -5.12
C THR A 308 -21.20 8.24 -6.04
N ARG A 309 -20.59 8.80 -7.08
CA ARG A 309 -19.80 8.09 -8.08
C ARG A 309 -18.46 8.78 -8.31
N PHE A 310 -17.40 7.98 -8.47
CA PHE A 310 -16.12 8.47 -8.98
C PHE A 310 -15.52 7.53 -10.02
N LEU A 311 -14.56 8.08 -10.76
CA LEU A 311 -13.79 7.42 -11.80
C LEU A 311 -12.30 7.56 -11.47
N ALA A 312 -11.54 6.47 -11.54
CA ALA A 312 -10.09 6.48 -11.58
C ALA A 312 -9.60 5.75 -12.85
N PHE A 313 -8.47 6.18 -13.41
CA PHE A 313 -8.07 5.78 -14.76
C PHE A 313 -6.56 5.94 -14.96
N SER A 314 -5.95 5.10 -15.80
CA SER A 314 -4.56 5.27 -16.25
C SER A 314 -4.48 6.34 -17.35
N ASP A 315 -3.27 6.85 -17.57
CA ASP A 315 -2.99 7.89 -18.57
C ASP A 315 -3.29 7.44 -20.00
N GLY A 316 -3.20 6.14 -20.30
CA GLY A 316 -3.61 5.61 -21.62
C GLY A 316 -5.06 5.87 -22.01
N ILE A 317 -5.92 6.30 -21.07
CA ILE A 317 -7.25 6.83 -21.38
C ILE A 317 -7.15 8.31 -21.80
N THR A 318 -6.50 9.15 -20.99
CA THR A 318 -6.47 10.61 -21.20
C THR A 318 -5.41 11.04 -22.20
N GLU A 319 -4.33 10.29 -22.36
CA GLU A 319 -3.26 10.54 -23.33
C GLU A 319 -3.46 9.84 -24.68
N GLN A 320 -4.64 9.26 -24.91
CA GLN A 320 -5.00 8.79 -26.23
C GLN A 320 -5.10 9.95 -27.23
N PHE A 321 -4.37 9.86 -28.32
CA PHE A 321 -4.37 10.86 -29.40
C PHE A 321 -5.34 10.44 -30.53
N ASP A 322 -5.90 11.46 -31.19
CA ASP A 322 -6.61 11.30 -32.45
C ASP A 322 -5.66 11.35 -33.67
N ALA A 323 -6.21 11.31 -34.87
CA ALA A 323 -5.45 11.38 -36.12
C ALA A 323 -4.82 12.77 -36.38
N GLN A 324 -5.29 13.81 -35.71
CA GLN A 324 -4.79 15.19 -35.78
C GLN A 324 -3.69 15.47 -34.74
N GLY A 325 -3.47 14.56 -33.79
CA GLY A 325 -2.51 14.70 -32.72
C GLY A 325 -3.07 15.45 -31.51
N GLU A 326 -4.38 15.62 -31.44
CA GLU A 326 -5.03 16.16 -30.25
C GLU A 326 -5.17 15.05 -29.19
N MET A 327 -5.06 15.41 -27.93
CA MET A 327 -5.16 14.49 -26.78
C MET A 327 -6.61 14.44 -26.29
N TYR A 328 -7.09 13.25 -25.89
CA TYR A 328 -8.44 13.08 -25.34
C TYR A 328 -8.68 13.94 -24.10
N GLY A 329 -7.77 13.91 -23.16
CA GLY A 329 -7.68 14.79 -22.00
C GLY A 329 -8.68 14.49 -20.88
N THR A 330 -8.30 14.93 -19.66
CA THR A 330 -9.13 14.77 -18.45
C THR A 330 -10.43 15.59 -18.52
N GLU A 331 -10.41 16.77 -19.15
CA GLU A 331 -11.62 17.60 -19.28
C GLU A 331 -12.73 16.91 -20.05
N ARG A 332 -12.38 16.27 -21.19
CA ARG A 332 -13.35 15.51 -21.99
C ARG A 332 -13.85 14.29 -21.24
N LEU A 333 -12.96 13.55 -20.61
CA LEU A 333 -13.32 12.40 -19.77
C LEU A 333 -14.31 12.81 -18.67
N THR A 334 -13.99 13.89 -17.94
CA THR A 334 -14.86 14.43 -16.88
C THR A 334 -16.24 14.79 -17.39
N ARG A 335 -16.32 15.49 -18.52
CA ARG A 335 -17.59 15.88 -19.14
C ARG A 335 -18.43 14.66 -19.51
N VAL A 336 -17.86 13.69 -20.20
CA VAL A 336 -18.58 12.46 -20.61
C VAL A 336 -19.06 11.69 -19.40
N PHE A 337 -18.25 11.57 -18.37
CA PHE A 337 -18.60 10.92 -17.10
C PHE A 337 -19.77 11.63 -16.41
N GLN A 338 -19.72 12.96 -16.30
CA GLN A 338 -20.78 13.76 -15.67
C GLN A 338 -22.09 13.72 -16.44
N GLU A 339 -22.04 13.84 -17.76
CA GLU A 339 -23.22 13.78 -18.65
C GLU A 339 -23.89 12.40 -18.62
N SER A 340 -23.12 11.33 -18.46
CA SER A 340 -23.61 9.96 -18.35
C SER A 340 -23.94 9.51 -16.92
N SER A 341 -23.73 10.36 -15.91
CA SER A 341 -23.78 9.99 -14.48
C SER A 341 -25.13 9.47 -13.97
N GLN A 342 -26.22 9.61 -14.72
CA GLN A 342 -27.55 9.07 -14.38
C GLN A 342 -27.80 7.67 -14.96
N LEU A 343 -26.92 7.17 -15.81
CA LEU A 343 -27.02 5.83 -16.41
C LEU A 343 -26.52 4.78 -15.40
N ASP A 344 -26.82 3.51 -15.68
CA ASP A 344 -26.19 2.38 -14.99
C ASP A 344 -24.67 2.45 -15.12
N LEU A 345 -23.94 2.08 -14.06
CA LEU A 345 -22.49 2.29 -13.98
C LEU A 345 -21.71 1.55 -15.09
N ASP A 346 -22.16 0.34 -15.45
CA ASP A 346 -21.59 -0.41 -16.58
C ASP A 346 -21.88 0.27 -17.93
N VAL A 347 -23.00 0.98 -18.05
CA VAL A 347 -23.33 1.79 -19.24
C VAL A 347 -22.46 3.04 -19.28
N VAL A 348 -22.19 3.67 -18.12
CA VAL A 348 -21.26 4.82 -18.02
C VAL A 348 -19.89 4.45 -18.56
N VAL A 349 -19.31 3.34 -18.08
CA VAL A 349 -18.00 2.86 -18.56
C VAL A 349 -18.02 2.62 -20.06
N ARG A 350 -19.05 1.96 -20.59
CA ARG A 350 -19.19 1.76 -22.04
C ARG A 350 -19.31 3.07 -22.82
N THR A 351 -20.08 4.03 -22.32
CA THR A 351 -20.24 5.35 -22.95
C THR A 351 -18.90 6.08 -23.06
N ILE A 352 -18.09 6.04 -21.99
CA ILE A 352 -16.75 6.62 -22.00
C ILE A 352 -15.85 5.95 -23.03
N LEU A 353 -15.86 4.62 -23.09
CA LEU A 353 -15.04 3.86 -24.06
C LEU A 353 -15.49 4.08 -25.50
N ASP A 354 -16.79 4.22 -25.76
CA ASP A 354 -17.34 4.52 -27.07
C ASP A 354 -16.97 5.94 -27.53
N ASP A 355 -17.02 6.92 -26.61
CA ASP A 355 -16.56 8.29 -26.89
C ASP A 355 -15.05 8.34 -27.16
N LEU A 356 -14.24 7.63 -26.35
CA LEU A 356 -12.80 7.49 -26.54
C LEU A 356 -12.46 6.87 -27.91
N ASN A 357 -13.14 5.78 -28.30
CA ASN A 357 -12.94 5.12 -29.57
C ASN A 357 -13.37 6.01 -30.75
N THR A 358 -14.46 6.76 -30.59
CA THR A 358 -14.95 7.73 -31.59
C THR A 358 -13.94 8.86 -31.76
N PHE A 359 -13.42 9.40 -30.67
CA PHE A 359 -12.39 10.44 -30.69
C PHE A 359 -11.10 9.95 -31.35
N ARG A 360 -10.62 8.79 -30.97
CA ARG A 360 -9.41 8.17 -31.50
C ARG A 360 -9.50 7.95 -33.02
N GLY A 361 -10.65 7.55 -33.52
CA GLY A 361 -10.84 7.17 -34.92
C GLY A 361 -9.89 6.04 -35.34
N GLU A 362 -9.10 6.27 -36.40
CA GLU A 362 -8.11 5.31 -36.92
C GLU A 362 -6.74 5.42 -36.25
N ALA A 363 -6.52 6.35 -35.33
CA ALA A 363 -5.24 6.47 -34.61
C ALA A 363 -4.97 5.22 -33.76
N LEU A 364 -3.69 4.88 -33.60
CA LEU A 364 -3.29 3.70 -32.82
C LEU A 364 -3.46 3.94 -31.33
N VAL A 365 -3.83 2.91 -30.62
CA VAL A 365 -3.64 2.85 -29.15
C VAL A 365 -2.14 2.73 -28.88
N LYS A 366 -1.61 3.54 -27.97
CA LYS A 366 -0.17 3.62 -27.71
C LYS A 366 0.21 3.15 -26.31
N ASP A 367 -0.77 2.99 -25.43
CA ASP A 367 -0.55 2.57 -24.06
C ASP A 367 -1.64 1.66 -23.54
N ASP A 368 -1.40 1.04 -22.39
CA ASP A 368 -2.39 0.26 -21.67
C ASP A 368 -3.56 1.17 -21.26
N GLN A 369 -4.77 0.65 -21.22
CA GLN A 369 -5.96 1.43 -20.91
C GLN A 369 -6.72 0.81 -19.75
N THR A 370 -6.75 1.50 -18.61
CA THR A 370 -7.45 1.05 -17.41
C THR A 370 -8.38 2.12 -16.88
N LEU A 371 -9.56 1.69 -16.46
CA LEU A 371 -10.59 2.54 -15.90
C LEU A 371 -11.39 1.75 -14.86
N ILE A 372 -11.63 2.35 -13.71
CA ILE A 372 -12.54 1.85 -12.69
C ILE A 372 -13.54 2.94 -12.33
N ALA A 373 -14.81 2.61 -12.38
CA ALA A 373 -15.92 3.43 -11.89
C ALA A 373 -16.47 2.80 -10.61
N VAL A 374 -16.70 3.60 -9.59
CA VAL A 374 -17.22 3.17 -8.30
C VAL A 374 -18.44 3.98 -7.95
N GLU A 375 -19.50 3.32 -7.52
CA GLU A 375 -20.74 3.93 -7.04
C GLU A 375 -21.06 3.45 -5.63
N LEU A 376 -21.36 4.39 -4.74
CA LEU A 376 -21.88 4.10 -3.42
C LEU A 376 -23.29 3.50 -3.53
N GLN A 377 -23.51 2.31 -2.98
CA GLN A 377 -24.84 1.70 -2.88
C GLN A 377 -25.53 2.14 -1.59
N GLU A 378 -26.84 2.43 -1.68
CA GLU A 378 -27.67 2.78 -0.53
C GLU A 378 -27.87 1.60 0.45
#